data_f2be3ba4ad0df1151217b5549381dd8e
#
_entry.id   f2be3ba4ad0df1151217b5549381dd8e
#
_cell.length_a   1.000
_cell.length_b   1.000
_cell.length_c   1.000
_cell.angle_alpha   90.00
_cell.angle_beta   90.00
_cell.angle_gamma   90.00
#
_symmetry.space_group_name_H-M   'P 1'
#
loop_
_entity.id
_entity.type
_entity.pdbx_description
1 polymer ?
#
loop_
_entity_poly.entity_id
_entity_poly.type
_entity_poly.pdbx_seq_one_letter_code
_entity_poly.pdbx_strand_id
1 'polypeptide(L)'
;MKKNILVVDDSALMRRVMCDIINSDSKFQATDYCRDGLEAYEKLKHTSYDGVVLDVNMPRMDGLQLLEKLQKEGIRANVVMVSTLTDSREADVTILAMERGAIDFVAKPTNIIEAKGEAFKRQLLGVLNAVLATQKAAESVRPAVKPAAKAPMMRKATGGKNKLVALACSTGGPKALQSVIPFLPKELDAPVVLVQHMPPGFTKSMADRLDDLSKIRVKEAEHGERLQKGCVYIAPGGKHLKVAKTADGNNSIVLDDATPAIGGLKPCANLMYDSLTGSSYDEIVCVCLLYTSPS
;
A
#
# COMPACT_ATOMS: atom_id res chain seq x y z
N MET A 1 -26.06 -5.83 -9.01
CA MET A 1 -26.40 -4.92 -7.91
C MET A 1 -25.22 -4.01 -7.66
N LYS A 2 -25.46 -2.75 -7.28
CA LYS A 2 -24.40 -1.83 -6.83
C LYS A 2 -23.87 -2.29 -5.48
N LYS A 3 -22.59 -2.03 -5.21
CA LYS A 3 -21.97 -2.32 -3.92
C LYS A 3 -22.26 -1.20 -2.92
N ASN A 4 -22.63 -1.57 -1.72
CA ASN A 4 -23.02 -0.66 -0.65
C ASN A 4 -21.78 -0.15 0.11
N ILE A 5 -21.60 1.17 0.14
CA ILE A 5 -20.46 1.83 0.77
C ILE A 5 -20.95 2.69 1.94
N LEU A 6 -20.31 2.51 3.11
CA LEU A 6 -20.43 3.40 4.24
C LEU A 6 -19.35 4.49 4.16
N VAL A 7 -19.74 5.75 4.31
CA VAL A 7 -18.80 6.89 4.34
C VAL A 7 -18.74 7.47 5.76
N VAL A 8 -17.54 7.54 6.34
CA VAL A 8 -17.32 8.00 7.71
C VAL A 8 -16.27 9.11 7.72
N ASP A 9 -16.69 10.34 8.04
CA ASP A 9 -15.83 11.54 8.08
C ASP A 9 -16.53 12.61 8.91
N ASP A 10 -15.83 13.37 9.71
CA ASP A 10 -16.44 14.40 10.58
C ASP A 10 -16.89 15.66 9.80
N SER A 11 -16.25 15.94 8.67
CA SER A 11 -16.59 17.04 7.77
C SER A 11 -17.83 16.71 6.93
N ALA A 12 -18.93 17.42 7.18
CA ALA A 12 -20.16 17.28 6.38
C ALA A 12 -19.92 17.51 4.89
N LEU A 13 -19.01 18.41 4.55
CA LEU A 13 -18.66 18.73 3.18
C LEU A 13 -17.89 17.56 2.51
N MET A 14 -16.90 16.99 3.19
CA MET A 14 -16.15 15.85 2.67
C MET A 14 -17.03 14.61 2.55
N ARG A 15 -17.89 14.34 3.54
CA ARG A 15 -18.88 13.25 3.40
C ARG A 15 -19.70 13.41 2.14
N ARG A 16 -20.23 14.62 1.86
CA ARG A 16 -21.02 14.87 0.66
C ARG A 16 -20.22 14.65 -0.62
N VAL A 17 -19.01 15.19 -0.70
CA VAL A 17 -18.14 15.02 -1.86
C VAL A 17 -17.83 13.54 -2.11
N MET A 18 -17.47 12.78 -1.07
CA MET A 18 -17.20 11.35 -1.22
C MET A 18 -18.45 10.56 -1.62
N CYS A 19 -19.62 10.87 -1.05
CA CYS A 19 -20.88 10.26 -1.47
C CYS A 19 -21.21 10.57 -2.94
N ASP A 20 -21.04 11.81 -3.37
CA ASP A 20 -21.29 12.21 -4.77
C ASP A 20 -20.34 11.49 -5.74
N ILE A 21 -19.06 11.38 -5.38
CA ILE A 21 -18.05 10.63 -6.15
C ILE A 21 -18.44 9.15 -6.25
N ILE A 22 -18.75 8.50 -5.13
CA ILE A 22 -19.11 7.08 -5.08
C ILE A 22 -20.37 6.82 -5.91
N ASN A 23 -21.39 7.66 -5.76
CA ASN A 23 -22.64 7.54 -6.50
C ASN A 23 -22.52 7.83 -8.00
N SER A 24 -21.47 8.54 -8.43
CA SER A 24 -21.20 8.79 -9.84
C SER A 24 -20.75 7.53 -10.61
N ASP A 25 -20.28 6.49 -9.92
CA ASP A 25 -19.91 5.22 -10.53
C ASP A 25 -21.10 4.27 -10.56
N SER A 26 -21.23 3.53 -11.66
CA SER A 26 -22.33 2.56 -11.84
C SER A 26 -22.26 1.33 -10.93
N LYS A 27 -21.08 1.04 -10.37
CA LYS A 27 -20.80 -0.15 -9.54
C LYS A 27 -21.05 0.09 -8.05
N PHE A 28 -21.07 1.35 -7.60
CA PHE A 28 -21.11 1.72 -6.19
C PHE A 28 -22.34 2.53 -5.82
N GLN A 29 -22.68 2.49 -4.55
CA GLN A 29 -23.69 3.35 -3.94
C GLN A 29 -23.26 3.68 -2.51
N ALA A 30 -23.16 4.97 -2.17
CA ALA A 30 -23.04 5.42 -0.79
C ALA A 30 -24.42 5.30 -0.13
N THR A 31 -24.66 4.18 0.59
CA THR A 31 -25.95 3.88 1.20
C THR A 31 -26.14 4.55 2.54
N ASP A 32 -25.05 4.79 3.24
CA ASP A 32 -25.01 5.39 4.57
C ASP A 32 -23.81 6.28 4.77
N TYR A 33 -23.93 7.18 5.75
CA TYR A 33 -22.80 7.99 6.23
C TYR A 33 -22.86 8.15 7.75
N CYS A 34 -21.69 8.40 8.37
CA CYS A 34 -21.50 8.67 9.78
C CYS A 34 -20.54 9.85 9.95
N ARG A 35 -20.63 10.54 11.08
CA ARG A 35 -19.78 11.71 11.40
C ARG A 35 -18.61 11.37 12.32
N ASP A 36 -18.55 10.15 12.84
CA ASP A 36 -17.46 9.65 13.67
C ASP A 36 -17.47 8.12 13.79
N GLY A 37 -16.44 7.59 14.43
CA GLY A 37 -16.25 6.15 14.59
C GLY A 37 -17.30 5.49 15.49
N LEU A 38 -17.90 6.22 16.43
CA LEU A 38 -18.92 5.65 17.32
C LEU A 38 -20.20 5.35 16.55
N GLU A 39 -20.67 6.30 15.74
CA GLU A 39 -21.83 6.08 14.84
C GLU A 39 -21.56 4.97 13.84
N ALA A 40 -20.34 4.94 13.27
CA ALA A 40 -19.95 3.90 12.34
C ALA A 40 -19.92 2.52 13.00
N TYR A 41 -19.39 2.42 14.21
CA TYR A 41 -19.37 1.17 14.97
C TYR A 41 -20.78 0.64 15.22
N GLU A 42 -21.72 1.49 15.67
CA GLU A 42 -23.10 1.06 15.92
C GLU A 42 -23.78 0.55 14.62
N LYS A 43 -23.51 1.19 13.48
CA LYS A 43 -24.03 0.70 12.20
C LYS A 43 -23.40 -0.64 11.79
N LEU A 44 -22.06 -0.77 11.91
CA LEU A 44 -21.33 -1.96 11.49
C LEU A 44 -21.65 -3.20 12.33
N LYS A 45 -22.16 -3.04 13.55
CA LYS A 45 -22.68 -4.14 14.38
C LYS A 45 -23.92 -4.79 13.77
N HIS A 46 -24.75 -4.03 13.08
CA HIS A 46 -26.06 -4.46 12.64
C HIS A 46 -26.20 -4.54 11.12
N THR A 47 -25.28 -3.91 10.38
CA THR A 47 -25.37 -3.81 8.92
C THR A 47 -24.04 -4.14 8.28
N SER A 48 -24.06 -4.99 7.27
CA SER A 48 -22.89 -5.29 6.45
C SER A 48 -22.81 -4.33 5.27
N TYR A 49 -21.65 -3.74 5.05
CA TYR A 49 -21.33 -2.95 3.86
C TYR A 49 -20.25 -3.67 3.03
N ASP A 50 -20.30 -3.51 1.71
CA ASP A 50 -19.25 -4.04 0.85
C ASP A 50 -17.91 -3.33 1.09
N GLY A 51 -17.96 -2.03 1.39
CA GLY A 51 -16.78 -1.23 1.71
C GLY A 51 -17.10 -0.11 2.70
N VAL A 52 -16.08 0.35 3.40
CA VAL A 52 -16.12 1.48 4.33
C VAL A 52 -15.03 2.47 3.95
N VAL A 53 -15.39 3.71 3.69
CA VAL A 53 -14.47 4.84 3.51
C VAL A 53 -14.40 5.56 4.83
N LEU A 54 -13.22 5.56 5.47
CA LEU A 54 -13.04 5.96 6.86
C LEU A 54 -11.97 7.05 6.99
N ASP A 55 -12.36 8.20 7.54
CA ASP A 55 -11.42 9.23 7.95
C ASP A 55 -10.60 8.80 9.17
N VAL A 56 -9.39 9.30 9.27
CA VAL A 56 -8.50 9.06 10.42
C VAL A 56 -8.94 9.90 11.62
N ASN A 57 -9.04 11.20 11.44
CA ASN A 57 -9.20 12.16 12.53
C ASN A 57 -10.67 12.55 12.71
N MET A 58 -11.31 12.00 13.73
CA MET A 58 -12.72 12.27 14.04
C MET A 58 -12.94 12.43 15.54
N PRO A 59 -13.95 13.20 15.98
CA PRO A 59 -14.28 13.34 17.41
C PRO A 59 -14.88 12.03 17.96
N ARG A 60 -14.93 11.90 19.27
CA ARG A 60 -15.48 10.80 20.06
C ARG A 60 -14.76 9.47 19.88
N MET A 61 -14.66 8.98 18.66
CA MET A 61 -13.94 7.78 18.28
C MET A 61 -13.28 8.03 16.91
N ASP A 62 -11.96 8.04 16.89
CA ASP A 62 -11.18 8.19 15.66
C ASP A 62 -11.14 6.89 14.82
N GLY A 63 -10.58 6.99 13.61
CA GLY A 63 -10.51 5.86 12.68
C GLY A 63 -9.71 4.66 13.21
N LEU A 64 -8.62 4.92 13.95
CA LEU A 64 -7.80 3.85 14.53
C LEU A 64 -8.54 3.14 15.67
N GLN A 65 -9.20 3.89 16.54
CA GLN A 65 -9.99 3.33 17.63
C GLN A 65 -11.14 2.49 17.09
N LEU A 66 -11.77 2.93 16.00
CA LEU A 66 -12.79 2.13 15.32
C LEU A 66 -12.23 0.81 14.80
N LEU A 67 -11.10 0.84 14.09
CA LEU A 67 -10.46 -0.38 13.58
C LEU A 67 -10.10 -1.36 14.70
N GLU A 68 -9.51 -0.87 15.80
CA GLU A 68 -9.22 -1.69 16.97
C GLU A 68 -10.46 -2.35 17.55
N LYS A 69 -11.55 -1.58 17.66
CA LYS A 69 -12.80 -2.08 18.21
C LYS A 69 -13.43 -3.14 17.32
N LEU A 70 -13.46 -2.91 16.02
CA LEU A 70 -13.93 -3.89 15.04
C LEU A 70 -13.12 -5.19 15.12
N GLN A 71 -11.79 -5.07 15.20
CA GLN A 71 -10.90 -6.23 15.32
C GLN A 71 -11.13 -7.02 16.61
N LYS A 72 -11.26 -6.34 17.76
CA LYS A 72 -11.51 -6.97 19.07
C LYS A 72 -12.83 -7.73 19.10
N GLU A 73 -13.84 -7.23 18.41
CA GLU A 73 -15.17 -7.84 18.37
C GLU A 73 -15.38 -8.80 17.17
N GLY A 74 -14.35 -8.99 16.33
CA GLY A 74 -14.42 -9.88 15.18
C GLY A 74 -15.34 -9.39 14.06
N ILE A 75 -15.67 -8.10 14.04
CA ILE A 75 -16.49 -7.48 13.00
C ILE A 75 -15.62 -7.24 11.77
N ARG A 76 -15.97 -7.88 10.66
CA ARG A 76 -15.23 -7.75 9.41
C ARG A 76 -15.76 -6.58 8.58
N ALA A 77 -14.88 -5.69 8.17
CA ALA A 77 -15.18 -4.59 7.27
C ALA A 77 -14.03 -4.38 6.28
N ASN A 78 -14.34 -4.01 5.04
CA ASN A 78 -13.35 -3.65 4.04
C ASN A 78 -13.10 -2.16 4.11
N VAL A 79 -12.15 -1.77 4.94
CA VAL A 79 -11.88 -0.37 5.24
C VAL A 79 -10.81 0.19 4.32
N VAL A 80 -11.13 1.29 3.65
CA VAL A 80 -10.22 2.19 2.94
C VAL A 80 -10.13 3.47 3.76
N MET A 81 -8.91 3.77 4.23
CA MET A 81 -8.69 5.02 4.97
C MET A 81 -8.68 6.22 4.05
N VAL A 82 -9.17 7.36 4.50
CA VAL A 82 -8.97 8.66 3.85
C VAL A 82 -8.20 9.54 4.83
N SER A 83 -6.97 9.89 4.51
CA SER A 83 -6.06 10.58 5.43
C SER A 83 -5.47 11.81 4.78
N THR A 84 -5.38 12.90 5.54
CA THR A 84 -4.65 14.10 5.12
C THR A 84 -3.14 13.82 5.06
N LEU A 85 -2.41 14.60 4.26
CA LEU A 85 -0.97 14.48 4.04
C LEU A 85 -0.21 15.64 4.69
N THR A 86 -0.67 16.12 5.85
CA THR A 86 -0.14 17.38 6.38
C THR A 86 1.17 17.22 7.13
N ASP A 87 1.43 16.04 7.71
CA ASP A 87 2.70 15.78 8.42
C ASP A 87 3.06 14.27 8.47
N SER A 88 4.27 13.97 8.98
CA SER A 88 4.76 12.61 9.15
C SER A 88 3.93 11.78 10.13
N ARG A 89 3.29 12.40 11.13
CA ARG A 89 2.49 11.69 12.13
C ARG A 89 1.23 11.10 11.50
N GLU A 90 0.62 11.81 10.56
CA GLU A 90 -0.56 11.31 9.84
C GLU A 90 -0.22 10.13 8.93
N ALA A 91 0.98 10.15 8.33
CA ALA A 91 1.49 9.00 7.58
C ALA A 91 1.68 7.79 8.51
N ASP A 92 2.30 7.96 9.69
CA ASP A 92 2.50 6.89 10.67
C ASP A 92 1.17 6.29 11.14
N VAL A 93 0.19 7.15 11.44
CA VAL A 93 -1.17 6.73 11.83
C VAL A 93 -1.84 5.94 10.72
N THR A 94 -1.68 6.35 9.46
CA THR A 94 -2.23 5.65 8.30
C THR A 94 -1.58 4.27 8.12
N ILE A 95 -0.27 4.17 8.27
CA ILE A 95 0.44 2.87 8.22
C ILE A 95 -0.01 1.95 9.37
N LEU A 96 -0.19 2.49 10.57
CA LEU A 96 -0.72 1.75 11.70
C LEU A 96 -2.17 1.27 11.46
N ALA A 97 -3.00 2.05 10.75
CA ALA A 97 -4.34 1.63 10.36
C ALA A 97 -4.33 0.37 9.47
N MET A 98 -3.32 0.22 8.59
CA MET A 98 -3.17 -1.00 7.78
C MET A 98 -2.93 -2.24 8.66
N GLU A 99 -2.14 -2.11 9.74
CA GLU A 99 -1.92 -3.19 10.71
C GLU A 99 -3.21 -3.58 11.44
N ARG A 100 -4.07 -2.60 11.70
CA ARG A 100 -5.35 -2.79 12.39
C ARG A 100 -6.50 -3.22 11.49
N GLY A 101 -6.19 -3.56 10.24
CA GLY A 101 -7.15 -4.21 9.34
C GLY A 101 -7.66 -3.36 8.19
N ALA A 102 -7.29 -2.09 8.08
CA ALA A 102 -7.53 -1.33 6.86
C ALA A 102 -6.82 -2.03 5.68
N ILE A 103 -7.43 -1.96 4.50
CA ILE A 103 -6.89 -2.65 3.32
C ILE A 103 -6.00 -1.71 2.52
N ASP A 104 -6.41 -0.45 2.42
CA ASP A 104 -5.68 0.57 1.68
C ASP A 104 -6.07 1.97 2.15
N PHE A 105 -5.47 3.00 1.54
CA PHE A 105 -5.79 4.38 1.85
C PHE A 105 -5.80 5.28 0.61
N VAL A 106 -6.44 6.43 0.77
CA VAL A 106 -6.51 7.52 -0.22
C VAL A 106 -6.08 8.81 0.45
N ALA A 107 -5.23 9.59 -0.23
CA ALA A 107 -4.84 10.91 0.26
C ALA A 107 -6.05 11.86 0.23
N LYS A 108 -6.39 12.45 1.38
CA LYS A 108 -7.46 13.44 1.51
C LYS A 108 -6.98 14.77 0.92
N PRO A 109 -7.73 15.38 0.01
CA PRO A 109 -7.37 16.69 -0.54
C PRO A 109 -7.34 17.77 0.54
N THR A 110 -6.44 18.72 0.39
CA THR A 110 -6.26 19.83 1.34
C THR A 110 -7.32 20.93 1.20
N ASN A 111 -7.97 20.98 0.03
CA ASN A 111 -8.99 21.98 -0.25
C ASN A 111 -10.15 21.39 -1.06
N ILE A 112 -11.26 22.11 -1.09
CA ILE A 112 -12.51 21.66 -1.71
C ILE A 112 -12.44 21.57 -3.25
N ILE A 113 -11.58 22.36 -3.88
CA ILE A 113 -11.40 22.35 -5.34
C ILE A 113 -10.75 21.02 -5.74
N GLU A 114 -9.69 20.64 -5.05
CA GLU A 114 -9.03 19.35 -5.24
C GLU A 114 -9.97 18.18 -4.90
N ALA A 115 -10.78 18.31 -3.83
CA ALA A 115 -11.72 17.27 -3.40
C ALA A 115 -12.80 16.99 -4.47
N LYS A 116 -13.22 18.01 -5.21
CA LYS A 116 -14.14 17.88 -6.36
C LYS A 116 -13.43 17.56 -7.68
N GLY A 117 -12.09 17.51 -7.68
CA GLY A 117 -11.27 17.29 -8.86
C GLY A 117 -11.28 15.82 -9.33
N GLU A 118 -11.03 15.63 -10.62
CA GLU A 118 -10.97 14.29 -11.24
C GLU A 118 -9.83 13.42 -10.68
N ALA A 119 -8.78 14.02 -10.11
CA ALA A 119 -7.66 13.28 -9.52
C ALA A 119 -8.11 12.49 -8.28
N PHE A 120 -8.76 13.16 -7.32
CA PHE A 120 -9.28 12.52 -6.11
C PHE A 120 -10.37 11.51 -6.44
N LYS A 121 -11.27 11.84 -7.37
CA LYS A 121 -12.31 10.93 -7.84
C LYS A 121 -11.72 9.64 -8.41
N ARG A 122 -10.75 9.74 -9.32
CA ARG A 122 -10.08 8.56 -9.90
C ARG A 122 -9.37 7.73 -8.84
N GLN A 123 -8.69 8.38 -7.89
CA GLN A 123 -7.99 7.69 -6.82
C GLN A 123 -8.96 6.92 -5.91
N LEU A 124 -10.01 7.58 -5.42
CA LEU A 124 -11.00 6.96 -4.53
C LEU A 124 -11.72 5.79 -5.21
N LEU A 125 -12.23 5.99 -6.41
CA LEU A 125 -12.91 4.94 -7.16
C LEU A 125 -11.95 3.81 -7.58
N GLY A 126 -10.71 4.14 -7.92
CA GLY A 126 -9.67 3.17 -8.24
C GLY A 126 -9.38 2.22 -7.07
N VAL A 127 -9.15 2.78 -5.88
CA VAL A 127 -8.90 2.00 -4.67
C VAL A 127 -10.13 1.16 -4.29
N LEU A 128 -11.34 1.74 -4.31
CA LEU A 128 -12.57 0.99 -4.04
C LEU A 128 -12.77 -0.17 -5.03
N ASN A 129 -12.54 0.06 -6.32
CA ASN A 129 -12.63 -1.00 -7.33
C ASN A 129 -11.63 -2.14 -7.03
N ALA A 130 -10.38 -1.81 -6.72
CA ALA A 130 -9.35 -2.82 -6.45
C ALA A 130 -9.64 -3.60 -5.15
N VAL A 131 -9.97 -2.91 -4.06
CA VAL A 131 -10.31 -3.54 -2.76
C VAL A 131 -11.50 -4.47 -2.88
N LEU A 132 -12.55 -4.07 -3.60
CA LEU A 132 -13.79 -4.83 -3.69
C LEU A 132 -13.81 -5.87 -4.84
N ALA A 133 -12.84 -5.81 -5.77
CA ALA A 133 -12.63 -6.87 -6.78
C ALA A 133 -11.95 -8.11 -6.18
N THR A 134 -11.00 -7.90 -5.26
CA THR A 134 -10.23 -8.98 -4.61
C THR A 134 -11.09 -9.93 -3.78
N GLN A 135 -12.25 -9.49 -3.30
CA GLN A 135 -13.16 -10.35 -2.52
C GLN A 135 -13.75 -11.50 -3.33
N LYS A 136 -14.14 -11.27 -4.58
CA LYS A 136 -14.67 -12.33 -5.44
C LYS A 136 -13.64 -13.43 -5.70
N ALA A 137 -12.35 -13.08 -5.76
CA ALA A 137 -11.27 -14.03 -5.93
C ALA A 137 -10.97 -14.81 -4.62
N ALA A 138 -11.05 -14.16 -3.46
CA ALA A 138 -10.80 -14.80 -2.17
C ALA A 138 -11.91 -15.73 -1.72
N GLU A 139 -13.18 -15.48 -2.10
CA GLU A 139 -14.30 -16.37 -1.85
C GLU A 139 -14.30 -17.60 -2.78
N SER A 140 -13.75 -17.47 -3.99
CA SER A 140 -13.64 -18.58 -4.94
C SER A 140 -12.40 -19.46 -4.74
N VAL A 141 -11.41 -18.99 -4.00
CA VAL A 141 -10.21 -19.74 -3.62
C VAL A 141 -10.13 -19.78 -2.10
N ARG A 142 -10.91 -20.67 -1.47
CA ARG A 142 -10.52 -21.22 -0.17
C ARG A 142 -9.49 -22.31 -0.43
N PRO A 143 -8.18 -22.05 -0.26
CA PRO A 143 -7.26 -23.13 -0.14
C PRO A 143 -7.63 -23.82 1.18
N ALA A 144 -8.00 -25.10 1.12
CA ALA A 144 -7.90 -25.93 2.31
C ALA A 144 -6.47 -25.70 2.83
N VAL A 145 -6.35 -25.10 4.01
CA VAL A 145 -5.07 -24.93 4.71
C VAL A 145 -4.58 -26.34 4.99
N LYS A 146 -3.86 -26.92 4.06
CA LYS A 146 -2.96 -28.05 4.37
C LYS A 146 -1.92 -27.47 5.33
N PRO A 147 -1.62 -28.18 6.44
CA PRO A 147 -0.54 -27.75 7.34
C PRO A 147 0.67 -27.45 6.49
N ALA A 148 1.26 -26.28 6.72
CA ALA A 148 2.40 -25.78 5.95
C ALA A 148 3.42 -26.90 5.80
N ALA A 149 3.64 -27.33 4.58
CA ALA A 149 4.82 -28.12 4.26
C ALA A 149 6.01 -27.36 4.82
N LYS A 150 6.86 -28.06 5.60
CA LYS A 150 8.09 -27.50 6.16
C LYS A 150 8.73 -26.60 5.11
N ALA A 151 8.96 -25.33 5.49
CA ALA A 151 9.61 -24.37 4.62
C ALA A 151 10.77 -25.06 3.91
N PRO A 152 10.91 -24.95 2.59
CA PRO A 152 12.01 -25.60 1.89
C PRO A 152 13.29 -25.12 2.55
N MET A 153 14.06 -26.05 3.12
CA MET A 153 15.39 -25.75 3.66
C MET A 153 16.14 -25.01 2.55
N MET A 154 16.48 -23.75 2.80
CA MET A 154 17.33 -22.99 1.90
C MET A 154 18.58 -23.83 1.64
N ARG A 155 18.69 -24.37 0.43
CA ARG A 155 19.95 -24.95 -0.03
C ARG A 155 20.98 -23.83 0.06
N LYS A 156 22.06 -24.05 0.80
CA LYS A 156 23.25 -23.19 0.75
C LYS A 156 23.59 -23.01 -0.73
N ALA A 157 23.48 -21.76 -1.20
CA ALA A 157 23.83 -21.43 -2.57
C ALA A 157 25.33 -21.71 -2.76
N THR A 158 25.62 -22.75 -3.49
CA THR A 158 26.98 -23.05 -3.91
C THR A 158 27.28 -22.22 -5.15
N GLY A 159 28.17 -21.24 -5.00
CA GLY A 159 28.71 -20.44 -6.11
C GLY A 159 28.12 -19.03 -6.18
N GLY A 160 28.98 -18.04 -6.00
CA GLY A 160 28.73 -16.64 -5.81
C GLY A 160 28.10 -15.89 -6.98
N LYS A 161 26.86 -16.20 -7.31
CA LYS A 161 26.05 -15.34 -8.19
C LYS A 161 25.59 -14.11 -7.44
N ASN A 162 25.73 -12.96 -8.10
CA ASN A 162 25.22 -11.70 -7.57
C ASN A 162 23.70 -11.64 -7.83
N LYS A 163 22.89 -11.52 -6.77
CA LYS A 163 21.41 -11.65 -6.82
C LYS A 163 20.72 -10.36 -6.44
N LEU A 164 19.54 -10.15 -6.99
CA LEU A 164 18.64 -9.06 -6.64
C LEU A 164 17.19 -9.57 -6.54
N VAL A 165 16.42 -9.05 -5.62
CA VAL A 165 14.96 -9.20 -5.58
C VAL A 165 14.31 -7.85 -5.91
N ALA A 166 13.39 -7.84 -6.86
CA ALA A 166 12.63 -6.67 -7.26
C ALA A 166 11.14 -6.90 -6.99
N LEU A 167 10.55 -6.07 -6.16
CA LEU A 167 9.15 -6.14 -5.76
C LEU A 167 8.38 -4.94 -6.30
N ALA A 168 7.16 -5.17 -6.79
CA ALA A 168 6.22 -4.10 -7.12
C ALA A 168 4.85 -4.37 -6.51
N CYS A 169 4.34 -3.38 -5.81
CA CYS A 169 3.07 -3.44 -5.10
C CYS A 169 2.24 -2.17 -5.35
N SER A 170 0.91 -2.30 -5.21
CA SER A 170 -0.04 -1.20 -5.32
C SER A 170 -1.12 -1.37 -4.24
N THR A 171 -2.40 -1.28 -4.60
CA THR A 171 -3.54 -1.46 -3.68
C THR A 171 -3.43 -2.77 -2.91
N GLY A 172 -3.58 -2.69 -1.58
CA GLY A 172 -3.35 -3.81 -0.67
C GLY A 172 -1.87 -4.17 -0.44
N GLY A 173 -0.94 -3.49 -1.15
CA GLY A 173 0.50 -3.67 -0.99
C GLY A 173 0.99 -3.45 0.43
N PRO A 174 0.65 -2.35 1.10
CA PRO A 174 1.11 -2.08 2.46
C PRO A 174 0.80 -3.21 3.43
N LYS A 175 -0.41 -3.75 3.37
CA LYS A 175 -0.81 -4.91 4.18
C LYS A 175 -0.05 -6.19 3.80
N ALA A 176 0.12 -6.45 2.51
CA ALA A 176 0.87 -7.62 2.04
C ALA A 176 2.35 -7.54 2.45
N LEU A 177 2.97 -6.36 2.36
CA LEU A 177 4.36 -6.13 2.74
C LEU A 177 4.60 -6.36 4.23
N GLN A 178 3.68 -5.95 5.10
CA GLN A 178 3.72 -6.24 6.53
C GLN A 178 3.64 -7.73 6.84
N SER A 179 3.04 -8.52 5.96
CA SER A 179 2.95 -9.97 6.11
C SER A 179 4.14 -10.73 5.50
N VAL A 180 5.03 -10.08 4.76
CA VAL A 180 6.14 -10.70 4.04
C VAL A 180 7.49 -10.19 4.51
N ILE A 181 7.71 -8.89 4.52
CA ILE A 181 9.04 -8.28 4.77
C ILE A 181 9.59 -8.64 6.16
N PRO A 182 8.81 -8.63 7.26
CA PRO A 182 9.31 -8.99 8.58
C PRO A 182 9.82 -10.44 8.70
N PHE A 183 9.40 -11.30 7.78
CA PHE A 183 9.81 -12.72 7.78
C PHE A 183 11.02 -13.02 6.88
N LEU A 184 11.53 -12.01 6.17
CA LEU A 184 12.77 -12.16 5.40
C LEU A 184 13.95 -12.36 6.35
N PRO A 185 14.88 -13.29 6.04
CA PRO A 185 16.05 -13.53 6.89
C PRO A 185 17.01 -12.34 6.84
N LYS A 186 17.61 -12.01 7.98
CA LYS A 186 18.62 -10.94 8.08
C LYS A 186 19.79 -11.16 7.13
N GLU A 187 20.18 -12.43 6.92
CA GLU A 187 21.29 -12.85 6.07
C GLU A 187 20.84 -13.13 4.62
N LEU A 188 19.78 -12.46 4.15
CA LEU A 188 19.33 -12.60 2.75
C LEU A 188 20.48 -12.28 1.80
N ASP A 189 20.87 -13.25 0.95
CA ASP A 189 22.00 -13.14 0.00
C ASP A 189 21.64 -12.29 -1.24
N ALA A 190 20.83 -11.26 -1.05
CA ALA A 190 20.42 -10.33 -2.09
C ALA A 190 19.96 -9.01 -1.47
N PRO A 191 20.16 -7.85 -2.12
CA PRO A 191 19.36 -6.66 -1.85
C PRO A 191 17.94 -6.84 -2.39
N VAL A 192 17.00 -6.10 -1.81
CA VAL A 192 15.61 -6.03 -2.29
C VAL A 192 15.31 -4.59 -2.69
N VAL A 193 14.89 -4.35 -3.93
CA VAL A 193 14.33 -3.07 -4.36
C VAL A 193 12.83 -3.17 -4.46
N LEU A 194 12.11 -2.18 -3.93
CA LEU A 194 10.67 -2.25 -3.80
C LEU A 194 10.02 -0.95 -4.28
N VAL A 195 9.08 -1.08 -5.21
CA VAL A 195 8.17 -0.01 -5.62
C VAL A 195 6.79 -0.29 -5.02
N GLN A 196 6.35 0.58 -4.14
CA GLN A 196 4.96 0.67 -3.67
C GLN A 196 4.36 1.97 -4.20
N HIS A 197 3.23 1.88 -4.89
CA HIS A 197 2.53 3.07 -5.36
C HIS A 197 1.91 3.80 -4.16
N MET A 198 2.64 4.79 -3.64
CA MET A 198 2.24 5.62 -2.51
C MET A 198 2.69 7.07 -2.72
N PRO A 199 1.95 8.04 -2.16
CA PRO A 199 2.38 9.44 -2.18
C PRO A 199 3.67 9.68 -1.39
N PRO A 200 4.36 10.81 -1.64
CA PRO A 200 5.50 11.25 -0.82
C PRO A 200 5.14 11.30 0.68
N GLY A 201 6.11 10.97 1.53
CA GLY A 201 5.94 10.94 2.99
C GLY A 201 5.48 9.59 3.53
N PHE A 202 4.52 8.91 2.88
CA PHE A 202 4.06 7.59 3.34
C PHE A 202 5.10 6.50 3.15
N THR A 203 5.93 6.57 2.12
CA THR A 203 6.97 5.59 1.84
C THR A 203 8.04 5.56 2.92
N LYS A 204 8.37 6.73 3.49
CA LYS A 204 9.30 6.82 4.63
C LYS A 204 8.71 6.17 5.88
N SER A 205 7.49 6.56 6.28
CA SER A 205 6.80 5.97 7.44
C SER A 205 6.62 4.46 7.29
N MET A 206 6.30 3.98 6.08
CA MET A 206 6.20 2.55 5.81
C MET A 206 7.57 1.86 5.94
N ALA A 207 8.65 2.47 5.44
CA ALA A 207 10.00 1.92 5.55
C ALA A 207 10.42 1.81 7.02
N ASP A 208 10.26 2.87 7.80
CA ASP A 208 10.62 2.90 9.22
C ASP A 208 9.82 1.85 10.00
N ARG A 209 8.52 1.75 9.74
CA ARG A 209 7.68 0.76 10.40
C ARG A 209 8.04 -0.66 10.03
N LEU A 210 8.34 -0.93 8.77
CA LEU A 210 8.79 -2.26 8.36
C LEU A 210 10.17 -2.60 8.94
N ASP A 211 11.07 -1.62 9.08
CA ASP A 211 12.37 -1.82 9.75
C ASP A 211 12.20 -2.23 11.20
N ASP A 212 11.33 -1.54 11.96
CA ASP A 212 11.02 -1.87 13.36
C ASP A 212 10.45 -3.29 13.54
N LEU A 213 9.70 -3.77 12.58
CA LEU A 213 9.07 -5.10 12.62
C LEU A 213 9.95 -6.22 12.10
N SER A 214 11.03 -5.90 11.41
CA SER A 214 11.83 -6.85 10.63
C SER A 214 13.17 -7.20 11.28
N LYS A 215 13.68 -8.37 10.94
CA LYS A 215 15.09 -8.74 11.22
C LYS A 215 16.03 -8.22 10.14
N ILE A 216 15.55 -8.13 8.91
CA ILE A 216 16.25 -7.53 7.77
C ILE A 216 16.15 -6.02 7.86
N ARG A 217 17.17 -5.30 7.42
CA ARG A 217 17.12 -3.84 7.38
C ARG A 217 16.15 -3.37 6.29
N VAL A 218 15.31 -2.39 6.61
CA VAL A 218 14.41 -1.74 5.66
C VAL A 218 14.61 -0.23 5.70
N LYS A 219 14.66 0.43 4.55
CA LYS A 219 14.79 1.88 4.49
C LYS A 219 14.13 2.45 3.23
N GLU A 220 13.76 3.71 3.28
CA GLU A 220 13.49 4.46 2.07
C GLU A 220 14.81 4.68 1.31
N ALA A 221 14.77 4.49 0.00
CA ALA A 221 15.94 4.54 -0.86
C ALA A 221 16.49 5.96 -1.02
N GLU A 222 17.84 6.09 -1.06
CA GLU A 222 18.55 7.34 -1.29
C GLU A 222 19.26 7.34 -2.64
N HIS A 223 19.37 8.52 -3.27
CA HIS A 223 20.07 8.65 -4.55
C HIS A 223 21.56 8.36 -4.40
N GLY A 224 22.10 7.54 -5.28
CA GLY A 224 23.53 7.21 -5.33
C GLY A 224 23.98 6.15 -4.32
N GLU A 225 23.12 5.68 -3.43
CA GLU A 225 23.53 4.65 -2.48
C GLU A 225 23.73 3.28 -3.13
N ARG A 226 24.73 2.54 -2.63
CA ARG A 226 25.04 1.18 -3.10
C ARG A 226 24.06 0.18 -2.52
N LEU A 227 23.60 -0.73 -3.35
CA LEU A 227 22.74 -1.83 -2.94
C LEU A 227 23.54 -2.85 -2.13
N GLN A 228 23.07 -3.16 -0.92
CA GLN A 228 23.68 -4.10 0.01
C GLN A 228 22.78 -5.31 0.23
N LYS A 229 23.35 -6.51 0.30
CA LYS A 229 22.64 -7.73 0.68
C LYS A 229 22.03 -7.58 2.07
N GLY A 230 20.87 -8.19 2.28
CA GLY A 230 20.17 -8.08 3.57
C GLY A 230 19.57 -6.71 3.84
N CYS A 231 19.29 -5.93 2.79
CA CYS A 231 18.63 -4.64 2.90
C CYS A 231 17.48 -4.52 1.88
N VAL A 232 16.36 -3.97 2.32
CA VAL A 232 15.18 -3.63 1.52
C VAL A 232 15.16 -2.13 1.30
N TYR A 233 15.12 -1.72 0.03
CA TYR A 233 15.10 -0.32 -0.39
C TYR A 233 13.75 0.01 -0.99
N ILE A 234 12.98 0.87 -0.32
CA ILE A 234 11.66 1.29 -0.77
C ILE A 234 11.78 2.56 -1.58
N ALA A 235 11.24 2.57 -2.79
CA ALA A 235 11.22 3.74 -3.65
C ALA A 235 10.47 4.91 -3.00
N PRO A 236 11.05 6.11 -2.88
CA PRO A 236 10.36 7.29 -2.38
C PRO A 236 9.15 7.64 -3.23
N GLY A 237 8.02 7.97 -2.60
CA GLY A 237 6.88 8.53 -3.29
C GLY A 237 7.26 9.82 -4.05
N GLY A 238 6.73 9.98 -5.26
CA GLY A 238 7.04 11.14 -6.10
C GLY A 238 8.34 11.06 -6.88
N LYS A 239 9.15 9.97 -6.73
CA LYS A 239 10.39 9.74 -7.51
C LYS A 239 10.38 8.35 -8.11
N HIS A 240 10.94 8.19 -9.31
CA HIS A 240 11.16 6.88 -9.89
C HIS A 240 12.46 6.28 -9.35
N LEU A 241 12.43 5.02 -8.90
CA LEU A 241 13.61 4.28 -8.51
C LEU A 241 14.12 3.47 -9.70
N LYS A 242 15.39 3.62 -10.01
CA LYS A 242 16.13 2.85 -11.01
C LYS A 242 17.39 2.27 -10.37
N VAL A 243 17.90 1.20 -10.94
CA VAL A 243 19.20 0.60 -10.57
C VAL A 243 20.18 0.85 -11.69
N ALA A 244 21.35 1.36 -11.38
CA ALA A 244 22.40 1.62 -12.37
C ALA A 244 23.72 0.98 -11.95
N LYS A 245 24.46 0.48 -12.93
CA LYS A 245 25.83 0.00 -12.75
C LYS A 245 26.77 1.20 -12.60
N THR A 246 27.60 1.18 -11.57
CA THR A 246 28.62 2.19 -11.32
C THR A 246 29.93 1.83 -12.03
N ALA A 247 30.85 2.81 -12.16
CA ALA A 247 32.13 2.62 -12.84
C ALA A 247 32.99 1.50 -12.24
N ASP A 248 32.84 1.24 -10.94
CA ASP A 248 33.54 0.17 -10.22
C ASP A 248 32.83 -1.21 -10.32
N GLY A 249 31.81 -1.30 -11.16
CA GLY A 249 31.10 -2.56 -11.43
C GLY A 249 30.01 -2.93 -10.43
N ASN A 250 29.80 -2.13 -9.39
CA ASN A 250 28.72 -2.30 -8.42
C ASN A 250 27.39 -1.77 -8.97
N ASN A 251 26.32 -1.92 -8.18
CA ASN A 251 25.02 -1.34 -8.48
C ASN A 251 24.65 -0.29 -7.44
N SER A 252 24.08 0.81 -7.90
CA SER A 252 23.56 1.88 -7.05
C SER A 252 22.14 2.26 -7.42
N ILE A 253 21.45 2.91 -6.49
CA ILE A 253 20.12 3.46 -6.68
C ILE A 253 20.22 4.80 -7.40
N VAL A 254 19.39 4.97 -8.41
CA VAL A 254 19.16 6.26 -9.08
C VAL A 254 17.72 6.66 -8.85
N LEU A 255 17.52 7.76 -8.13
CA LEU A 255 16.20 8.37 -7.98
C LEU A 255 16.03 9.42 -9.08
N ASP A 256 15.04 9.20 -9.93
CA ASP A 256 14.71 10.06 -11.07
C ASP A 256 13.47 10.90 -10.73
N ASP A 257 13.71 12.16 -10.56
CA ASP A 257 12.69 13.18 -10.26
C ASP A 257 12.19 13.89 -11.53
N ALA A 258 12.98 13.88 -12.60
CA ALA A 258 12.70 14.61 -13.83
C ALA A 258 11.63 13.92 -14.71
N THR A 259 11.63 12.58 -14.74
CA THR A 259 10.63 11.85 -15.53
C THR A 259 9.22 12.05 -14.93
N PRO A 260 8.23 12.47 -15.75
CA PRO A 260 6.84 12.61 -15.31
C PRO A 260 6.24 11.29 -14.82
N ALA A 261 5.13 11.37 -14.08
CA ALA A 261 4.36 10.20 -13.69
C ALA A 261 3.87 9.41 -14.92
N ILE A 262 4.08 8.09 -14.93
CA ILE A 262 3.66 7.22 -16.02
C ILE A 262 2.32 6.58 -15.64
N GLY A 263 1.30 6.80 -16.48
CA GLY A 263 -0.06 6.37 -16.14
C GLY A 263 -0.60 6.97 -14.83
N GLY A 264 -0.06 8.13 -14.42
CA GLY A 264 -0.39 8.78 -13.15
C GLY A 264 0.37 8.22 -11.94
N LEU A 265 1.32 7.30 -12.13
CA LEU A 265 2.08 6.64 -11.06
C LEU A 265 3.53 7.15 -11.01
N LYS A 266 3.96 7.55 -9.82
CA LYS A 266 5.34 7.91 -9.51
C LYS A 266 5.61 7.60 -8.02
N PRO A 267 6.38 6.55 -7.71
CA PRO A 267 7.22 5.71 -8.58
C PRO A 267 6.41 4.86 -9.58
N CYS A 268 7.08 4.45 -10.69
CA CYS A 268 6.55 3.51 -11.66
C CYS A 268 7.39 2.21 -11.63
N ALA A 269 6.72 1.08 -11.46
CA ALA A 269 7.38 -0.22 -11.37
C ALA A 269 8.10 -0.62 -12.66
N ASN A 270 7.53 -0.31 -13.82
CA ASN A 270 8.15 -0.65 -15.11
C ASN A 270 9.54 0.00 -15.27
N LEU A 271 9.69 1.27 -14.89
CA LEU A 271 10.99 1.94 -14.95
C LEU A 271 12.03 1.29 -14.03
N MET A 272 11.61 0.78 -12.86
CA MET A 272 12.49 -0.01 -12.00
C MET A 272 12.90 -1.31 -12.71
N TYR A 273 11.95 -2.10 -13.18
CA TYR A 273 12.24 -3.37 -13.85
C TYR A 273 13.11 -3.18 -15.09
N ASP A 274 12.80 -2.21 -15.94
CA ASP A 274 13.57 -1.91 -17.16
C ASP A 274 15.04 -1.57 -16.84
N SER A 275 15.26 -0.84 -15.74
CA SER A 275 16.61 -0.45 -15.32
C SER A 275 17.48 -1.66 -14.89
N LEU A 276 16.85 -2.77 -14.53
CA LEU A 276 17.57 -3.98 -14.09
C LEU A 276 18.29 -4.68 -15.23
N THR A 277 17.87 -4.48 -16.47
CA THR A 277 18.51 -5.09 -17.66
C THR A 277 19.96 -4.61 -17.85
N GLY A 278 20.29 -3.41 -17.36
CA GLY A 278 21.66 -2.84 -17.39
C GLY A 278 22.47 -3.08 -16.12
N SER A 279 21.93 -3.79 -15.13
CA SER A 279 22.59 -4.05 -13.86
C SER A 279 23.67 -5.14 -13.96
N SER A 280 24.49 -5.28 -12.93
CA SER A 280 25.53 -6.33 -12.84
C SER A 280 25.07 -7.57 -12.07
N TYR A 281 23.76 -7.78 -11.91
CA TYR A 281 23.22 -8.96 -11.24
C TYR A 281 23.10 -10.15 -12.20
N ASP A 282 23.52 -11.33 -11.73
CA ASP A 282 23.44 -12.58 -12.48
C ASP A 282 22.06 -13.22 -12.40
N GLU A 283 21.37 -13.02 -11.26
CA GLU A 283 20.04 -13.54 -10.99
C GLU A 283 19.14 -12.44 -10.44
N ILE A 284 17.99 -12.23 -11.07
CA ILE A 284 17.00 -11.24 -10.65
C ILE A 284 15.66 -11.96 -10.45
N VAL A 285 15.13 -11.89 -9.24
CA VAL A 285 13.79 -12.38 -8.92
C VAL A 285 12.82 -11.21 -8.92
N CYS A 286 11.92 -11.17 -9.91
CA CYS A 286 10.87 -10.17 -10.00
C CYS A 286 9.56 -10.70 -9.40
N VAL A 287 8.99 -9.98 -8.45
CA VAL A 287 7.69 -10.27 -7.84
C VAL A 287 6.77 -9.08 -8.06
N CYS A 288 5.64 -9.33 -8.70
CA CYS A 288 4.64 -8.30 -8.97
C CYS A 288 3.35 -8.67 -8.24
N LEU A 289 2.95 -7.82 -7.30
CA LEU A 289 1.67 -7.89 -6.59
C LEU A 289 0.72 -6.78 -7.08
N LEU A 290 0.84 -6.40 -8.33
CA LEU A 290 -0.02 -5.42 -8.99
C LEU A 290 -1.24 -6.14 -9.56
N TYR A 291 -2.43 -5.66 -9.22
CA TYR A 291 -3.67 -6.23 -9.75
C TYR A 291 -3.93 -5.82 -11.21
N THR A 292 -3.48 -4.62 -11.59
CA THR A 292 -3.41 -4.12 -12.97
C THR A 292 -2.28 -3.10 -13.05
N SER A 293 -1.24 -3.40 -13.82
CA SER A 293 -0.35 -2.37 -14.33
C SER A 293 -0.96 -1.86 -15.62
N PRO A 294 -1.16 -0.56 -15.83
CA PRO A 294 -1.37 -0.06 -17.18
C PRO A 294 -0.08 -0.32 -17.96
N SER A 295 -0.16 -1.29 -18.85
CA SER A 295 0.85 -1.56 -19.87
C SER A 295 0.82 -0.47 -20.93
#